data_0f38110d4014b12690132e566c7cf5cb
#
_entry.id   0f38110d4014b12690132e566c7cf5cb
#
_cell.length_a   1.000
_cell.length_b   1.000
_cell.length_c   1.000
_cell.angle_alpha   90.00
_cell.angle_beta   90.00
_cell.angle_gamma   90.00
#
_symmetry.space_group_name_H-M   'P 1'
#
loop_
_entity.id
_entity.type
_entity.pdbx_description
1 polymer ?
#
loop_
_entity_poly.entity_id
_entity_poly.type
_entity_poly.pdbx_seq_one_letter_code
_entity_poly.pdbx_strand_id
1 'polypeptide(L)'
;CLLSRGLGDVYKRQVLESAQAGLSWLTILRKREGYRRAFHDFDVEKVARMTAEDVERLMRFDGIVKNRLKINSAVNNAKLFMAVQEEFGSFYRYVLSFFPNHQPVVNHFSALAQIPAVSPESEAMSRDMKRRGFRFFGPTICYAFFQATGFVNDHIEGCFCNAAQYAKSQPHVQPETLITGPEGTNAEMGHSRP
;
A
#
# COMPACT_ATOMS: atom_id res chain seq x y z
N CYS A 1 -1.08 -14.11 1.15
CA CYS A 1 -0.73 -13.01 0.25
C CYS A 1 -2.01 -12.25 -0.10
N LEU A 2 -2.24 -11.14 0.58
CA LEU A 2 -3.40 -10.29 0.30
C LEU A 2 -2.96 -9.27 -0.75
N LEU A 3 -3.22 -9.57 -2.01
CA LEU A 3 -3.34 -8.53 -3.02
C LEU A 3 -4.30 -7.47 -2.48
N SER A 4 -3.81 -6.27 -2.29
CA SER A 4 -4.57 -5.15 -1.75
C SER A 4 -5.84 -4.94 -2.58
N ARG A 5 -6.99 -5.25 -2.00
CA ARG A 5 -8.29 -5.19 -2.67
C ARG A 5 -8.90 -3.79 -2.70
N GLY A 6 -8.08 -2.73 -2.67
CA GLY A 6 -8.59 -1.37 -2.77
C GLY A 6 -7.57 -0.28 -2.41
N LEU A 7 -7.84 0.94 -2.86
CA LEU A 7 -7.01 2.13 -2.64
C LEU A 7 -6.76 2.41 -1.16
N GLY A 8 -7.75 2.15 -0.30
CA GLY A 8 -7.63 2.30 1.16
C GLY A 8 -6.60 1.36 1.79
N ASP A 9 -6.40 0.17 1.24
CA ASP A 9 -5.41 -0.78 1.77
C ASP A 9 -3.97 -0.34 1.47
N VAL A 10 -3.72 0.27 0.32
CA VAL A 10 -2.39 0.79 -0.05
C VAL A 10 -2.01 1.96 0.87
N TYR A 11 -2.90 2.93 1.03
CA TYR A 11 -2.68 4.07 1.92
C TYR A 11 -2.59 3.64 3.41
N LYS A 12 -3.44 2.73 3.84
CA LYS A 12 -3.39 2.12 5.18
C LYS A 12 -2.01 1.51 5.46
N ARG A 13 -1.46 0.75 4.51
CA ARG A 13 -0.11 0.20 4.63
C ARG A 13 0.93 1.31 4.79
N GLN A 14 0.88 2.33 3.95
CA GLN A 14 1.78 3.46 4.05
C GLN A 14 1.73 4.12 5.44
N VAL A 15 0.53 4.36 5.99
CA VAL A 15 0.37 4.95 7.33
C VAL A 15 0.97 4.04 8.41
N LEU A 16 0.67 2.74 8.38
CA LEU A 16 1.12 1.79 9.40
C LEU A 16 2.63 1.53 9.33
N GLU A 17 3.20 1.41 8.12
CA GLU A 17 4.66 1.29 7.93
C GLU A 17 5.39 2.56 8.42
N SER A 18 4.87 3.74 8.09
CA SER A 18 5.41 5.01 8.59
C SER A 18 5.28 5.12 10.11
N ALA A 19 4.18 4.65 10.69
CA ALA A 19 3.97 4.65 12.13
C ALA A 19 4.93 3.68 12.84
N GLN A 20 5.27 2.55 12.20
CA GLN A 20 6.19 1.55 12.72
C GLN A 20 7.63 2.07 12.80
N ALA A 21 8.07 3.00 11.94
CA ALA A 21 9.44 3.48 11.90
C ALA A 21 10.01 3.75 13.31
N GLY A 22 11.03 2.99 13.71
CA GLY A 22 11.66 3.04 15.04
C GLY A 22 10.85 2.39 16.18
N LEU A 23 9.80 1.62 15.90
CA LEU A 23 8.98 0.92 16.88
C LEU A 23 8.82 -0.56 16.50
N SER A 24 8.40 -1.40 17.48
CA SER A 24 8.06 -2.78 17.18
C SER A 24 6.74 -2.91 16.43
N TRP A 25 6.65 -3.86 15.50
CA TRP A 25 5.40 -4.20 14.82
C TRP A 25 4.28 -4.58 15.78
N LEU A 26 4.60 -5.28 16.87
CA LEU A 26 3.62 -5.64 17.90
C LEU A 26 2.92 -4.41 18.48
N THR A 27 3.66 -3.31 18.70
CA THR A 27 3.09 -2.03 19.17
C THR A 27 2.09 -1.48 18.19
N ILE A 28 2.40 -1.49 16.89
CA ILE A 28 1.50 -0.97 15.85
C ILE A 28 0.29 -1.88 15.64
N LEU A 29 0.47 -3.20 15.65
CA LEU A 29 -0.62 -4.15 15.50
C LEU A 29 -1.65 -4.03 16.64
N ARG A 30 -1.19 -3.86 17.90
CA ARG A 30 -2.07 -3.61 19.05
C ARG A 30 -2.87 -2.32 18.93
N LYS A 31 -2.34 -1.33 18.20
CA LYS A 31 -2.99 -0.03 17.96
C LYS A 31 -3.71 0.07 16.62
N ARG A 32 -3.78 -1.02 15.83
CA ARG A 32 -4.35 -0.99 14.47
C ARG A 32 -5.77 -0.43 14.43
N GLU A 33 -6.64 -0.84 15.36
CA GLU A 33 -8.02 -0.34 15.44
C GLU A 33 -8.07 1.15 15.89
N GLY A 34 -7.12 1.57 16.71
CA GLY A 34 -6.93 2.98 17.05
C GLY A 34 -6.55 3.81 15.82
N TYR A 35 -5.60 3.34 15.02
CA TYR A 35 -5.22 3.99 13.76
C TYR A 35 -6.40 4.02 12.77
N ARG A 36 -7.17 2.94 12.64
CA ARG A 36 -8.36 2.89 11.80
C ARG A 36 -9.36 3.98 12.14
N ARG A 37 -9.69 4.12 13.44
CA ARG A 37 -10.60 5.17 13.94
C ARG A 37 -10.01 6.57 13.79
N ALA A 38 -8.71 6.75 14.09
CA ALA A 38 -8.01 8.02 14.04
C ALA A 38 -7.94 8.60 12.62
N PHE A 39 -7.78 7.74 11.62
CA PHE A 39 -7.57 8.11 10.21
C PHE A 39 -8.75 7.71 9.31
N HIS A 40 -10.00 7.79 9.83
CA HIS A 40 -11.25 7.63 9.06
C HIS A 40 -11.28 6.36 8.20
N ASP A 41 -10.98 5.19 8.78
CA ASP A 41 -10.87 3.92 8.07
C ASP A 41 -9.82 3.95 6.92
N PHE A 42 -8.83 4.84 7.03
CA PHE A 42 -7.81 5.10 6.00
C PHE A 42 -8.37 5.66 4.69
N ASP A 43 -9.49 6.36 4.76
CA ASP A 43 -10.04 7.13 3.66
C ASP A 43 -9.12 8.31 3.36
N VAL A 44 -8.43 8.22 2.21
CA VAL A 44 -7.36 9.18 1.83
C VAL A 44 -7.90 10.61 1.74
N GLU A 45 -9.09 10.78 1.17
CA GLU A 45 -9.68 12.11 1.00
C GLU A 45 -10.03 12.75 2.34
N LYS A 46 -10.62 11.97 3.26
CA LYS A 46 -10.94 12.46 4.60
C LYS A 46 -9.69 12.81 5.38
N VAL A 47 -8.65 11.98 5.30
CA VAL A 47 -7.37 12.27 5.96
C VAL A 47 -6.69 13.49 5.36
N ALA A 48 -6.71 13.67 4.04
CA ALA A 48 -6.13 14.83 3.37
C ALA A 48 -6.78 16.16 3.80
N ARG A 49 -8.06 16.13 4.24
CA ARG A 49 -8.82 17.30 4.72
C ARG A 49 -8.64 17.59 6.21
N MET A 50 -7.90 16.74 6.95
CA MET A 50 -7.67 16.95 8.38
C MET A 50 -6.95 18.27 8.64
N THR A 51 -7.41 18.99 9.69
CA THR A 51 -6.93 20.30 10.11
C THR A 51 -5.89 20.20 11.22
N ALA A 52 -5.34 21.34 11.63
CA ALA A 52 -4.46 21.42 12.80
C ALA A 52 -5.18 20.99 14.09
N GLU A 53 -6.47 21.32 14.23
CA GLU A 53 -7.30 20.92 15.38
C GLU A 53 -7.48 19.40 15.43
N ASP A 54 -7.63 18.75 14.27
CA ASP A 54 -7.68 17.30 14.18
C ASP A 54 -6.36 16.66 14.68
N VAL A 55 -5.23 17.21 14.28
CA VAL A 55 -3.91 16.77 14.74
C VAL A 55 -3.79 16.92 16.26
N GLU A 56 -4.25 18.05 16.84
CA GLU A 56 -4.25 18.24 18.29
C GLU A 56 -5.16 17.23 19.00
N ARG A 57 -6.32 16.93 18.43
CA ARG A 57 -7.21 15.87 18.93
C ARG A 57 -6.53 14.51 18.92
N LEU A 58 -5.83 14.18 17.85
CA LEU A 58 -5.09 12.92 17.71
C LEU A 58 -3.90 12.82 18.69
N MET A 59 -3.25 13.94 19.02
CA MET A 59 -2.20 13.97 20.05
C MET A 59 -2.71 13.61 21.44
N ARG A 60 -4.02 13.75 21.70
CA ARG A 60 -4.68 13.36 22.96
C ARG A 60 -5.30 11.96 22.92
N PHE A 61 -5.36 11.34 21.72
CA PHE A 61 -6.00 10.05 21.54
C PHE A 61 -5.04 8.88 21.85
N ASP A 62 -5.40 8.03 22.81
CA ASP A 62 -4.53 6.93 23.29
C ASP A 62 -4.46 5.74 22.32
N GLY A 63 -5.32 5.70 21.31
CA GLY A 63 -5.40 4.60 20.33
C GLY A 63 -4.25 4.54 19.34
N ILE A 64 -3.41 5.58 19.25
CA ILE A 64 -2.27 5.65 18.33
C ILE A 64 -0.98 6.03 19.05
N VAL A 65 0.14 6.02 18.32
CA VAL A 65 1.41 6.58 18.81
C VAL A 65 1.32 8.10 18.78
N LYS A 66 1.45 8.72 19.95
CA LYS A 66 1.38 10.18 20.12
C LYS A 66 2.67 10.86 19.64
N ASN A 67 2.87 10.91 18.34
CA ASN A 67 4.00 11.56 17.71
C ASN A 67 3.49 12.54 16.65
N ARG A 68 3.60 13.84 16.95
CA ARG A 68 3.11 14.92 16.08
C ARG A 68 3.70 14.87 14.67
N LEU A 69 4.99 14.56 14.55
CA LEU A 69 5.64 14.46 13.22
C LEU A 69 5.04 13.33 12.40
N LYS A 70 4.76 12.16 13.00
CA LYS A 70 4.13 11.01 12.32
C LYS A 70 2.67 11.30 11.95
N ILE A 71 1.91 11.94 12.82
CA ILE A 71 0.52 12.34 12.55
C ILE A 71 0.48 13.35 11.39
N ASN A 72 1.27 14.41 11.47
CA ASN A 72 1.37 15.40 10.39
C ASN A 72 1.85 14.78 9.08
N SER A 73 2.78 13.80 9.13
CA SER A 73 3.23 13.12 7.93
C SER A 73 2.13 12.29 7.28
N ALA A 74 1.27 11.64 8.06
CA ALA A 74 0.13 10.90 7.50
C ALA A 74 -0.82 11.84 6.75
N VAL A 75 -1.18 12.98 7.32
CA VAL A 75 -2.03 13.99 6.66
C VAL A 75 -1.35 14.56 5.40
N ASN A 76 -0.07 14.92 5.48
CA ASN A 76 0.68 15.40 4.33
C ASN A 76 0.77 14.34 3.23
N ASN A 77 1.09 13.10 3.59
CA ASN A 77 1.22 12.00 2.65
C ASN A 77 -0.13 11.66 1.98
N ALA A 78 -1.27 11.85 2.66
CA ALA A 78 -2.59 11.68 2.05
C ALA A 78 -2.82 12.66 0.89
N LYS A 79 -2.45 13.93 1.07
CA LYS A 79 -2.54 14.96 0.02
C LYS A 79 -1.66 14.62 -1.18
N LEU A 80 -0.43 14.20 -0.92
CA LEU A 80 0.52 13.80 -1.96
C LEU A 80 0.12 12.50 -2.65
N PHE A 81 -0.52 11.58 -1.91
CA PHE A 81 -1.07 10.34 -2.47
C PHE A 81 -2.14 10.64 -3.52
N MET A 82 -3.07 11.57 -3.23
CA MET A 82 -4.08 12.02 -4.18
C MET A 82 -3.45 12.69 -5.42
N ALA A 83 -2.45 13.55 -5.22
CA ALA A 83 -1.75 14.19 -6.34
C ALA A 83 -1.05 13.17 -7.25
N VAL A 84 -0.43 12.14 -6.66
CA VAL A 84 0.18 11.03 -7.42
C VAL A 84 -0.89 10.21 -8.17
N GLN A 85 -2.06 9.99 -7.57
CA GLN A 85 -3.16 9.31 -8.24
C GLN A 85 -3.67 10.10 -9.45
N GLU A 86 -3.76 11.41 -9.33
CA GLU A 86 -4.15 12.30 -10.43
C GLU A 86 -3.11 12.28 -11.57
N GLU A 87 -1.82 12.34 -11.24
CA GLU A 87 -0.73 12.37 -12.22
C GLU A 87 -0.59 11.03 -12.98
N PHE A 88 -0.66 9.89 -12.28
CA PHE A 88 -0.40 8.57 -12.84
C PHE A 88 -1.69 7.75 -13.16
N GLY A 89 -2.86 8.30 -12.88
CA GLY A 89 -4.14 7.61 -12.97
C GLY A 89 -4.40 6.65 -11.80
N SER A 90 -3.38 6.19 -11.08
CA SER A 90 -3.50 5.46 -9.82
C SER A 90 -2.15 5.38 -9.08
N PHE A 91 -2.19 5.20 -7.75
CA PHE A 91 -0.97 4.94 -6.99
C PHE A 91 -0.31 3.59 -7.37
N TYR A 92 -1.10 2.62 -7.79
CA TYR A 92 -0.59 1.34 -8.30
C TYR A 92 0.29 1.53 -9.54
N ARG A 93 -0.17 2.30 -10.54
CA ARG A 93 0.62 2.63 -11.73
C ARG A 93 1.87 3.43 -11.39
N TYR A 94 1.79 4.35 -10.45
CA TYR A 94 2.95 5.08 -9.95
C TYR A 94 4.00 4.12 -9.38
N VAL A 95 3.62 3.17 -8.53
CA VAL A 95 4.54 2.18 -7.98
C VAL A 95 5.17 1.34 -9.10
N LEU A 96 4.36 0.83 -10.03
CA LEU A 96 4.85 0.02 -11.16
C LEU A 96 5.80 0.79 -12.09
N SER A 97 5.75 2.12 -12.13
CA SER A 97 6.69 2.91 -12.96
C SER A 97 8.15 2.75 -12.55
N PHE A 98 8.42 2.25 -11.34
CA PHE A 98 9.77 1.94 -10.86
C PHE A 98 10.23 0.52 -11.16
N PHE A 99 9.33 -0.35 -11.62
CA PHE A 99 9.61 -1.76 -11.86
C PHE A 99 9.91 -2.06 -13.33
N PRO A 100 10.78 -3.05 -13.61
CA PRO A 100 11.01 -3.51 -14.98
C PRO A 100 9.69 -3.90 -15.65
N ASN A 101 9.52 -3.49 -16.90
CA ASN A 101 8.33 -3.78 -17.72
C ASN A 101 6.99 -3.37 -17.05
N HIS A 102 7.02 -2.51 -16.02
CA HIS A 102 5.85 -2.11 -15.23
C HIS A 102 5.07 -3.30 -14.65
N GLN A 103 5.78 -4.34 -14.20
CA GLN A 103 5.21 -5.57 -13.66
C GLN A 103 5.78 -5.88 -12.27
N PRO A 104 4.99 -6.50 -11.38
CA PRO A 104 5.50 -7.03 -10.13
C PRO A 104 6.61 -8.06 -10.35
N VAL A 105 7.53 -8.16 -9.39
CA VAL A 105 8.68 -9.06 -9.45
C VAL A 105 8.49 -10.26 -8.51
N VAL A 106 8.84 -11.44 -9.00
CA VAL A 106 8.93 -12.67 -8.20
C VAL A 106 10.40 -13.03 -8.08
N ASN A 107 10.93 -13.00 -6.87
CA ASN A 107 12.29 -13.43 -6.57
C ASN A 107 12.32 -14.91 -6.16
N HIS A 108 13.47 -15.55 -6.35
CA HIS A 108 13.68 -16.96 -6.03
C HIS A 108 14.79 -17.07 -4.99
N PHE A 109 14.41 -16.99 -3.71
CA PHE A 109 15.32 -17.16 -2.59
C PHE A 109 15.15 -18.53 -1.97
N SER A 110 16.25 -19.19 -1.64
CA SER A 110 16.24 -20.48 -0.92
C SER A 110 16.27 -20.31 0.61
N ALA A 111 16.68 -19.14 1.10
CA ALA A 111 16.78 -18.86 2.53
C ALA A 111 16.42 -17.38 2.85
N LEU A 112 15.88 -17.14 4.05
CA LEU A 112 15.51 -15.79 4.52
C LEU A 112 16.71 -14.82 4.54
N ALA A 113 17.91 -15.32 4.81
CA ALA A 113 19.13 -14.50 4.85
C ALA A 113 19.53 -13.91 3.47
N GLN A 114 18.96 -14.42 2.38
CA GLN A 114 19.21 -13.91 1.03
C GLN A 114 18.30 -12.72 0.66
N ILE A 115 17.21 -12.52 1.42
CA ILE A 115 16.27 -11.43 1.16
C ILE A 115 16.92 -10.11 1.53
N PRO A 116 17.08 -9.18 0.58
CA PRO A 116 17.72 -7.89 0.85
C PRO A 116 16.82 -6.99 1.69
N ALA A 117 17.40 -6.02 2.37
CA ALA A 117 16.64 -5.00 3.11
C ALA A 117 16.09 -3.89 2.20
N VAL A 118 16.61 -3.77 1.00
CA VAL A 118 16.25 -2.77 -0.02
C VAL A 118 16.48 -3.34 -1.42
N SER A 119 15.82 -2.76 -2.43
CA SER A 119 16.07 -3.05 -3.85
C SER A 119 16.31 -1.76 -4.63
N PRO A 120 16.84 -1.82 -5.87
CA PRO A 120 16.98 -0.63 -6.73
C PRO A 120 15.66 0.13 -6.92
N GLU A 121 14.54 -0.58 -7.07
CA GLU A 121 13.20 -0.02 -7.21
C GLU A 121 12.76 0.71 -5.94
N SER A 122 13.01 0.10 -4.77
CA SER A 122 12.65 0.71 -3.48
C SER A 122 13.47 1.98 -3.19
N GLU A 123 14.74 1.99 -3.58
CA GLU A 123 15.58 3.18 -3.51
C GLU A 123 15.12 4.27 -4.49
N ALA A 124 14.79 3.90 -5.73
CA ALA A 124 14.31 4.83 -6.74
C ALA A 124 12.98 5.47 -6.32
N MET A 125 12.01 4.65 -5.89
CA MET A 125 10.71 5.14 -5.40
C MET A 125 10.87 6.01 -4.16
N SER A 126 11.71 5.61 -3.19
CA SER A 126 11.96 6.40 -1.99
C SER A 126 12.55 7.78 -2.31
N ARG A 127 13.51 7.86 -3.26
CA ARG A 127 14.06 9.14 -3.73
C ARG A 127 13.01 10.03 -4.38
N ASP A 128 12.16 9.47 -5.23
CA ASP A 128 11.09 10.22 -5.89
C ASP A 128 10.02 10.68 -4.88
N MET A 129 9.57 9.80 -4.00
CA MET A 129 8.63 10.16 -2.94
C MET A 129 9.17 11.27 -2.03
N LYS A 130 10.45 11.20 -1.65
CA LYS A 130 11.12 12.27 -0.88
C LYS A 130 11.12 13.59 -1.64
N ARG A 131 11.44 13.59 -2.93
CA ARG A 131 11.42 14.77 -3.80
C ARG A 131 10.02 15.38 -3.89
N ARG A 132 8.97 14.55 -3.92
CA ARG A 132 7.55 14.97 -3.90
C ARG A 132 7.10 15.48 -2.54
N GLY A 133 7.89 15.29 -1.47
CA GLY A 133 7.58 15.75 -0.13
C GLY A 133 6.97 14.73 0.80
N PHE A 134 6.87 13.46 0.40
CA PHE A 134 6.49 12.37 1.31
C PHE A 134 7.48 12.24 2.46
N ARG A 135 6.97 11.89 3.63
CA ARG A 135 7.76 11.74 4.86
C ARG A 135 7.63 10.33 5.42
N PHE A 136 8.65 9.90 6.14
CA PHE A 136 8.73 8.57 6.77
C PHE A 136 8.52 7.42 5.78
N PHE A 137 9.08 7.52 4.59
CA PHE A 137 9.01 6.48 3.56
C PHE A 137 10.41 6.27 2.95
N GLY A 138 11.35 5.76 3.77
CA GLY A 138 12.69 5.42 3.35
C GLY A 138 12.75 4.13 2.51
N PRO A 139 13.89 3.78 1.90
CA PRO A 139 14.00 2.65 0.98
C PRO A 139 13.66 1.30 1.62
N THR A 140 14.01 1.07 2.88
CA THR A 140 13.64 -0.15 3.63
C THR A 140 12.12 -0.22 3.82
N ILE A 141 11.46 0.90 4.12
CA ILE A 141 10.00 0.96 4.26
C ILE A 141 9.33 0.76 2.91
N CYS A 142 9.86 1.34 1.83
CA CYS A 142 9.40 1.08 0.47
C CYS A 142 9.49 -0.40 0.12
N TYR A 143 10.59 -1.07 0.46
CA TYR A 143 10.76 -2.49 0.17
C TYR A 143 9.77 -3.35 0.96
N ALA A 144 9.63 -3.11 2.27
CA ALA A 144 8.61 -3.77 3.09
C ALA A 144 7.19 -3.52 2.56
N PHE A 145 6.91 -2.32 2.08
CA PHE A 145 5.65 -2.00 1.41
C PHE A 145 5.46 -2.83 0.14
N PHE A 146 6.47 -2.98 -0.72
CA PHE A 146 6.39 -3.81 -1.92
C PHE A 146 6.07 -5.27 -1.60
N GLN A 147 6.75 -5.85 -0.60
CA GLN A 147 6.48 -7.22 -0.12
C GLN A 147 5.05 -7.35 0.43
N ALA A 148 4.61 -6.39 1.25
CA ALA A 148 3.31 -6.42 1.89
C ALA A 148 2.12 -6.24 0.92
N THR A 149 2.36 -5.59 -0.23
CA THR A 149 1.33 -5.28 -1.23
C THR A 149 1.43 -6.12 -2.51
N GLY A 150 2.42 -7.02 -2.57
CA GLY A 150 2.57 -7.97 -3.68
C GLY A 150 3.25 -7.41 -4.93
N PHE A 151 3.88 -6.22 -4.86
CA PHE A 151 4.75 -5.74 -5.93
C PHE A 151 6.06 -6.54 -6.02
N VAL A 152 6.49 -7.12 -4.91
CA VAL A 152 7.60 -8.04 -4.83
C VAL A 152 7.16 -9.28 -4.06
N ASN A 153 7.41 -10.45 -4.61
CA ASN A 153 7.21 -11.73 -3.95
C ASN A 153 8.57 -12.33 -3.60
N ASP A 154 8.92 -12.28 -2.31
CA ASP A 154 10.17 -12.80 -1.73
C ASP A 154 9.97 -14.08 -0.92
N HIS A 155 8.82 -14.73 -1.07
CA HIS A 155 8.58 -15.98 -0.37
C HIS A 155 9.60 -17.03 -0.84
N ILE A 156 10.37 -17.57 0.13
CA ILE A 156 11.43 -18.55 -0.12
C ILE A 156 10.86 -19.86 -0.67
N GLU A 157 11.72 -20.65 -1.30
CA GLU A 157 11.39 -22.00 -1.71
C GLU A 157 10.86 -22.81 -0.53
N GLY A 158 9.80 -23.59 -0.73
CA GLY A 158 9.13 -24.32 0.35
C GLY A 158 8.05 -23.54 1.11
N CYS A 159 7.96 -22.21 0.99
CA CYS A 159 6.86 -21.44 1.55
C CYS A 159 5.58 -21.62 0.73
N PHE A 160 4.44 -21.89 1.40
CA PHE A 160 3.14 -22.06 0.71
C PHE A 160 2.68 -20.80 -0.05
N CYS A 161 3.21 -19.63 0.28
CA CYS A 161 2.96 -18.38 -0.45
C CYS A 161 3.94 -18.16 -1.62
N ASN A 162 4.90 -19.06 -1.85
CA ASN A 162 5.77 -18.97 -3.01
C ASN A 162 4.95 -19.20 -4.29
N ALA A 163 5.11 -18.33 -5.29
CA ALA A 163 4.31 -18.36 -6.51
C ALA A 163 4.37 -19.71 -7.25
N ALA A 164 5.53 -20.37 -7.26
CA ALA A 164 5.70 -21.68 -7.88
C ALA A 164 4.94 -22.81 -7.16
N GLN A 165 4.78 -22.71 -5.84
CA GLN A 165 3.98 -23.68 -5.06
C GLN A 165 2.49 -23.36 -5.10
N TYR A 166 2.13 -22.08 -5.10
CA TYR A 166 0.74 -21.65 -5.24
C TYR A 166 0.14 -22.09 -6.57
N ALA A 167 0.88 -21.97 -7.67
CA ALA A 167 0.49 -22.45 -8.99
C ALA A 167 0.31 -23.99 -9.04
N LYS A 168 1.13 -24.73 -8.29
CA LYS A 168 1.01 -26.20 -8.20
C LYS A 168 -0.19 -26.66 -7.36
N SER A 169 -0.61 -25.87 -6.35
CA SER A 169 -1.74 -26.19 -5.48
C SER A 169 -3.10 -25.81 -6.08
N GLN A 170 -3.13 -25.02 -7.17
CA GLN A 170 -4.36 -24.63 -7.87
C GLN A 170 -4.25 -24.86 -9.39
N PRO A 171 -4.32 -26.09 -9.86
CA PRO A 171 -4.08 -26.43 -11.29
C PRO A 171 -5.11 -25.86 -12.28
N HIS A 172 -6.16 -25.16 -11.82
CA HIS A 172 -7.25 -24.66 -12.68
C HIS A 172 -7.44 -23.14 -12.70
N VAL A 173 -6.59 -22.36 -12.08
CA VAL A 173 -6.68 -20.88 -12.17
C VAL A 173 -5.63 -20.38 -13.16
N GLN A 174 -6.06 -20.10 -14.38
CA GLN A 174 -5.20 -19.45 -15.38
C GLN A 174 -4.91 -18.00 -14.93
N PRO A 175 -3.66 -17.50 -15.13
CA PRO A 175 -3.29 -16.15 -14.66
C PRO A 175 -4.04 -15.00 -15.33
N GLU A 176 -4.72 -15.25 -16.43
CA GLU A 176 -5.41 -14.22 -17.22
C GLU A 176 -6.72 -13.70 -16.61
N THR A 177 -7.31 -14.42 -15.63
CA THR A 177 -8.60 -14.04 -15.02
C THR A 177 -8.50 -13.01 -13.90
N LEU A 178 -7.29 -12.53 -13.57
CA LEU A 178 -7.08 -11.61 -12.45
C LEU A 178 -7.07 -10.11 -12.85
N ILE A 179 -7.24 -9.77 -14.14
CA ILE A 179 -7.06 -8.39 -14.63
C ILE A 179 -8.34 -7.74 -15.13
N THR A 180 -9.43 -8.50 -15.36
CA THR A 180 -10.70 -7.91 -15.84
C THR A 180 -11.69 -7.74 -14.69
N GLY A 181 -11.80 -6.50 -14.19
CA GLY A 181 -12.97 -6.08 -13.44
C GLY A 181 -14.21 -6.06 -14.37
N PRO A 182 -15.44 -6.23 -13.82
CA PRO A 182 -16.63 -6.27 -14.65
C PRO A 182 -16.84 -4.94 -15.36
N GLU A 183 -16.81 -4.97 -16.69
CA GLU A 183 -17.29 -3.89 -17.53
C GLU A 183 -18.78 -3.69 -17.26
N GLY A 184 -19.14 -2.46 -16.94
CA GLY A 184 -20.53 -2.08 -16.73
C GLY A 184 -21.34 -2.26 -18.01
N THR A 185 -22.27 -3.19 -18.01
CA THR A 185 -23.29 -3.30 -19.04
C THR A 185 -24.25 -2.12 -18.97
N ASN A 186 -24.12 -1.19 -19.90
CA ASN A 186 -25.17 -0.21 -20.20
C ASN A 186 -26.40 -0.95 -20.73
N ALA A 187 -27.44 -1.04 -19.92
CA ALA A 187 -28.75 -1.48 -20.37
C ALA A 187 -29.44 -0.27 -21.08
N GLU A 188 -29.53 -0.34 -22.39
CA GLU A 188 -30.37 0.54 -23.16
C GLU A 188 -31.86 0.32 -22.78
N MET A 189 -32.48 1.37 -22.24
CA MET A 189 -33.95 1.39 -22.08
C MET A 189 -34.59 1.73 -23.42
N GLY A 190 -35.09 0.71 -24.11
CA GLY A 190 -35.94 0.85 -25.26
C GLY A 190 -37.32 1.42 -24.88
N HIS A 191 -37.65 2.57 -25.40
CA HIS A 191 -38.99 3.10 -25.39
C HIS A 191 -39.85 2.35 -26.39
N SER A 192 -40.98 1.85 -25.95
CA SER A 192 -42.11 1.54 -26.82
C SER A 192 -43.39 1.96 -26.12
N ARG A 193 -44.05 2.94 -26.73
CA ARG A 193 -45.46 3.27 -26.54
C ARG A 193 -46.32 2.36 -27.44
N PRO A 194 -47.62 2.26 -27.27
CA PRO A 194 -48.61 3.31 -27.25
C PRO A 194 -49.23 3.60 -25.87
#